data_74f68a6ef7451ea7d772d11ebc1f6942
#
_entry.id   74f68a6ef7451ea7d772d11ebc1f6942
#
_cell.length_a   1.000
_cell.length_b   1.000
_cell.length_c   1.000
_cell.angle_alpha   90.00
_cell.angle_beta   90.00
_cell.angle_gamma   90.00
#
_symmetry.space_group_name_H-M   'P 1'
#
loop_
_entity.id
_entity.type
_entity.pdbx_description
1 polymer ?
#
loop_
_entity_poly.entity_id
_entity_poly.type
_entity_poly.pdbx_seq_one_letter_code
_entity_poly.pdbx_strand_id
1 'polypeptide(L)'
;MKAIRGSQKSLILVARQLGIHIGPNDIPERFKIDDRELTLKEMSELAKSFDLKAKATKISENELLKLLTKKQQILKLKNGRYIIALRAITNEDDKSILCLDAGISNPKPQQISLEELGKGWDGSILLLKAKLKIFEETSELKIGWLIGESFRNKSVVVQVVIV
;
A
#
# COMPACT_ATOMS: atom_id res chain seq x y z
N MET A 1 8.78 23.98 10.83
CA MET A 1 8.06 22.80 10.29
C MET A 1 9.08 21.89 9.64
N LYS A 2 9.30 20.66 10.13
CA LYS A 2 10.25 19.71 9.50
C LYS A 2 9.72 19.30 8.13
N ALA A 3 10.57 19.29 7.11
CA ALA A 3 10.18 18.87 5.77
C ALA A 3 9.88 17.36 5.77
N ILE A 4 8.72 16.98 5.26
CA ILE A 4 8.33 15.57 5.12
C ILE A 4 9.07 15.00 3.92
N ARG A 5 9.83 13.91 4.12
CA ARG A 5 10.61 13.23 3.08
C ARG A 5 9.77 12.34 2.17
N GLY A 6 10.33 11.94 1.04
CA GLY A 6 9.66 11.12 0.03
C GLY A 6 9.13 9.79 0.57
N SER A 7 9.89 9.10 1.44
CA SER A 7 9.45 7.88 2.12
C SER A 7 8.19 8.10 2.96
N GLN A 8 8.16 9.16 3.76
CA GLN A 8 7.03 9.49 4.62
C GLN A 8 5.81 9.90 3.80
N LYS A 9 5.99 10.75 2.77
CA LYS A 9 4.92 11.15 1.86
C LYS A 9 4.31 9.95 1.14
N SER A 10 5.13 9.02 0.66
CA SER A 10 4.67 7.79 0.01
C SER A 10 3.82 6.95 0.96
N LEU A 11 4.24 6.78 2.21
CA LEU A 11 3.48 6.04 3.21
C LEU A 11 2.13 6.72 3.51
N ILE A 12 2.10 8.04 3.71
CA ILE A 12 0.87 8.80 3.95
C ILE A 12 -0.13 8.63 2.80
N LEU A 13 0.34 8.74 1.57
CA LEU A 13 -0.52 8.63 0.38
C LEU A 13 -1.11 7.22 0.24
N VAL A 14 -0.29 6.17 0.36
CA VAL A 14 -0.78 4.78 0.26
C VAL A 14 -1.69 4.42 1.43
N ALA A 15 -1.36 4.85 2.64
CA ALA A 15 -2.21 4.65 3.81
C ALA A 15 -3.60 5.27 3.62
N ARG A 16 -3.66 6.50 3.10
CA ARG A 16 -4.93 7.19 2.81
C ARG A 16 -5.80 6.40 1.83
N GLN A 17 -5.21 5.81 0.82
CA GLN A 17 -5.95 4.96 -0.14
C GLN A 17 -6.45 3.66 0.49
N LEU A 18 -5.77 3.18 1.52
CA LEU A 18 -6.19 2.04 2.32
C LEU A 18 -7.22 2.42 3.41
N GLY A 19 -7.69 3.67 3.43
CA GLY A 19 -8.65 4.18 4.41
C GLY A 19 -8.04 4.56 5.76
N ILE A 20 -6.71 4.60 5.87
CA ILE A 20 -6.00 5.01 7.09
C ILE A 20 -5.51 6.45 6.93
N HIS A 21 -5.99 7.33 7.79
CA HIS A 21 -5.56 8.72 7.81
C HIS A 21 -4.33 8.88 8.70
N ILE A 22 -3.23 9.30 8.09
CA ILE A 22 -1.99 9.68 8.78
C ILE A 22 -1.77 11.16 8.51
N GLY A 23 -1.78 11.96 9.57
CA GLY A 23 -1.47 13.38 9.47
C GLY A 23 0.03 13.63 9.24
N PRO A 24 0.39 14.75 8.61
CA PRO A 24 1.80 15.09 8.36
C PRO A 24 2.63 15.25 9.65
N ASN A 25 2.01 15.57 10.75
CA ASN A 25 2.66 15.72 12.06
C ASN A 25 2.69 14.44 12.89
N ASP A 26 1.85 13.45 12.58
CA ASP A 26 1.74 12.21 13.34
C ASP A 26 3.04 11.40 13.33
N ILE A 27 3.77 11.45 12.22
CA ILE A 27 5.03 10.73 12.05
C ILE A 27 6.16 11.35 12.89
N PRO A 28 6.44 12.66 12.79
CA PRO A 28 7.47 13.31 13.60
C PRO A 28 7.19 13.26 15.11
N GLU A 29 5.92 13.30 15.51
CA GLU A 29 5.52 13.27 16.91
C GLU A 29 5.70 11.90 17.55
N ARG A 30 5.33 10.83 16.83
CA ARG A 30 5.43 9.45 17.33
C ARG A 30 6.84 8.89 17.27
N PHE A 31 7.60 9.32 16.28
CA PHE A 31 8.94 8.80 16.01
C PHE A 31 9.91 9.98 15.95
N LYS A 32 10.94 9.94 16.76
CA LYS A 32 12.07 10.89 16.67
C LYS A 32 12.86 10.59 15.40
N ILE A 33 12.28 10.95 14.25
CA ILE A 33 12.89 10.74 12.96
C ILE A 33 13.70 11.96 12.59
N ASP A 34 14.97 11.74 12.34
CA ASP A 34 15.86 12.75 11.77
C ASP A 34 15.42 13.13 10.36
N ASP A 35 15.93 14.25 9.86
CA ASP A 35 15.62 14.78 8.53
C ASP A 35 16.31 13.94 7.41
N ARG A 36 15.99 12.66 7.35
CA ARG A 36 16.49 11.68 6.37
C ARG A 36 15.38 10.81 5.80
N GLU A 37 15.67 10.14 4.70
CA GLU A 37 14.78 9.08 4.18
C GLU A 37 14.80 7.88 5.13
N LEU A 38 13.63 7.27 5.30
CA LEU A 38 13.47 6.06 6.10
C LEU A 38 13.92 4.82 5.30
N THR A 39 14.46 3.85 5.98
CA THR A 39 14.67 2.52 5.40
C THR A 39 13.34 1.79 5.25
N LEU A 40 13.29 0.76 4.39
CA LEU A 40 12.08 -0.07 4.24
C LEU A 40 11.65 -0.72 5.55
N LYS A 41 12.61 -1.11 6.39
CA LYS A 41 12.33 -1.70 7.71
C LYS A 41 11.66 -0.67 8.63
N GLU A 42 12.22 0.53 8.72
CA GLU A 42 11.65 1.64 9.51
C GLU A 42 10.25 2.02 9.00
N MET A 43 10.05 2.07 7.68
CA MET A 43 8.73 2.31 7.09
C MET A 43 7.74 1.19 7.42
N SER A 44 8.19 -0.06 7.45
CA SER A 44 7.35 -1.19 7.86
C SER A 44 6.91 -1.10 9.32
N GLU A 45 7.82 -0.74 10.21
CA GLU A 45 7.53 -0.56 11.64
C GLU A 45 6.61 0.64 11.87
N LEU A 46 6.88 1.74 11.18
CA LEU A 46 6.03 2.93 11.20
C LEU A 46 4.61 2.63 10.72
N ALA A 47 4.47 1.93 9.58
CA ALA A 47 3.16 1.54 9.05
C ALA A 47 2.36 0.66 10.03
N LYS A 48 3.02 -0.27 10.70
CA LYS A 48 2.40 -1.13 11.72
C LYS A 48 1.84 -0.33 12.90
N SER A 49 2.49 0.76 13.27
CA SER A 49 2.01 1.64 14.35
C SER A 49 0.75 2.41 13.99
N PHE A 50 0.39 2.49 12.71
CA PHE A 50 -0.84 3.09 12.19
C PHE A 50 -1.87 2.05 11.73
N ASP A 51 -1.88 0.87 12.33
CA ASP A 51 -2.84 -0.20 12.01
C ASP A 51 -2.79 -0.71 10.56
N LEU A 52 -1.64 -0.60 9.92
CA LEU A 52 -1.36 -1.26 8.65
C LEU A 52 -0.62 -2.58 8.87
N LYS A 53 -0.91 -3.57 8.05
CA LYS A 53 -0.02 -4.72 7.85
C LYS A 53 1.05 -4.31 6.86
N ALA A 54 2.30 -4.40 7.25
CA ALA A 54 3.43 -4.00 6.41
C ALA A 54 4.52 -5.06 6.43
N LYS A 55 5.12 -5.31 5.26
CA LYS A 55 6.25 -6.23 5.09
C LYS A 55 7.23 -5.66 4.08
N ALA A 56 8.46 -5.41 4.52
CA ALA A 56 9.57 -5.10 3.64
C ALA A 56 10.16 -6.42 3.08
N THR A 57 10.28 -6.54 1.78
CA THR A 57 10.77 -7.74 1.10
C THR A 57 11.36 -7.41 -0.28
N LYS A 58 11.82 -8.42 -0.99
CA LYS A 58 12.18 -8.33 -2.41
C LYS A 58 11.28 -9.25 -3.22
N ILE A 59 10.89 -8.79 -4.40
CA ILE A 59 10.06 -9.54 -5.35
C ILE A 59 10.59 -9.37 -6.77
N SER A 60 10.16 -10.24 -7.66
CA SER A 60 10.43 -10.15 -9.10
C SER A 60 9.47 -9.16 -9.79
N GLU A 61 9.82 -8.74 -11.00
CA GLU A 61 8.96 -7.89 -11.84
C GLU A 61 7.60 -8.55 -12.14
N ASN A 62 7.58 -9.86 -12.37
CA ASN A 62 6.35 -10.59 -12.63
C ASN A 62 5.42 -10.63 -11.39
N GLU A 63 5.99 -10.77 -10.20
CA GLU A 63 5.23 -10.68 -8.95
C GLU A 63 4.70 -9.27 -8.72
N LEU A 64 5.49 -8.26 -9.03
CA LEU A 64 5.05 -6.86 -8.97
C LEU A 64 3.83 -6.62 -9.85
N LEU A 65 3.87 -7.05 -11.12
CA LEU A 65 2.73 -6.89 -12.03
C LEU A 65 1.45 -7.54 -11.49
N LYS A 66 1.55 -8.74 -10.91
CA LYS A 66 0.41 -9.43 -10.29
C LYS A 66 -0.14 -8.67 -9.08
N LEU A 67 0.73 -8.11 -8.25
CA LEU A 67 0.33 -7.33 -7.07
C LEU A 67 -0.39 -6.04 -7.46
N LEU A 68 0.09 -5.35 -8.49
CA LEU A 68 -0.46 -4.08 -8.94
C LEU A 68 -1.85 -4.18 -9.59
N THR A 69 -2.31 -5.38 -9.93
CA THR A 69 -3.71 -5.60 -10.35
C THR A 69 -4.70 -5.38 -9.20
N LYS A 70 -4.24 -5.46 -7.97
CA LYS A 70 -5.09 -5.43 -6.77
C LYS A 70 -4.85 -4.21 -5.89
N LYS A 71 -3.59 -3.79 -5.71
CA LYS A 71 -3.22 -2.76 -4.73
C LYS A 71 -1.96 -2.02 -5.14
N GLN A 72 -1.91 -0.74 -4.78
CA GLN A 72 -0.71 0.08 -4.90
C GLN A 72 0.34 -0.35 -3.87
N GLN A 73 1.61 -0.21 -4.23
CA GLN A 73 2.73 -0.58 -3.39
C GLN A 73 3.84 0.49 -3.45
N ILE A 74 4.71 0.50 -2.46
CA ILE A 74 5.86 1.40 -2.40
C ILE A 74 7.12 0.65 -2.80
N LEU A 75 7.81 1.13 -3.83
CA LEU A 75 9.08 0.58 -4.29
C LEU A 75 10.23 1.45 -3.81
N LYS A 76 11.33 0.82 -3.40
CA LYS A 76 12.60 1.50 -3.11
C LYS A 76 13.54 1.32 -4.29
N LEU A 77 13.96 2.43 -4.87
CA LEU A 77 14.94 2.44 -5.95
C LEU A 77 16.39 2.30 -5.43
N LYS A 78 17.30 1.85 -6.28
CA LYS A 78 18.74 1.72 -5.97
C LYS A 78 19.38 3.02 -5.51
N ASN A 79 18.89 4.16 -6.00
CA ASN A 79 19.36 5.50 -5.59
C ASN A 79 18.81 5.96 -4.23
N GLY A 80 18.07 5.12 -3.52
CA GLY A 80 17.48 5.43 -2.21
C GLY A 80 16.13 6.16 -2.25
N ARG A 81 15.64 6.55 -3.43
CA ARG A 81 14.33 7.20 -3.58
C ARG A 81 13.21 6.18 -3.49
N TYR A 82 12.02 6.66 -3.17
CA TYR A 82 10.80 5.87 -3.10
C TYR A 82 9.82 6.33 -4.17
N ILE A 83 9.19 5.37 -4.83
CA ILE A 83 8.08 5.62 -5.75
C ILE A 83 6.88 4.76 -5.35
N ILE A 84 5.70 5.27 -5.63
CA ILE A 84 4.45 4.52 -5.46
C ILE A 84 4.11 3.89 -6.81
N ALA A 85 4.11 2.57 -6.88
CA ALA A 85 3.59 1.84 -8.03
C ALA A 85 2.07 1.78 -7.93
N LEU A 86 1.38 2.43 -8.87
CA LEU A 86 -0.06 2.64 -8.85
C LEU A 86 -0.80 1.46 -9.48
N ARG A 87 -0.39 1.09 -10.68
CA ARG A 87 -0.99 -0.02 -11.44
C ARG A 87 -0.05 -0.53 -12.50
N ALA A 88 -0.27 -1.76 -12.92
CA ALA A 88 0.36 -2.33 -14.11
C ALA A 88 -0.38 -1.88 -15.38
N ILE A 89 0.36 -1.65 -16.45
CA ILE A 89 -0.13 -1.41 -17.81
C ILE A 89 0.45 -2.53 -18.66
N THR A 90 -0.40 -3.43 -19.13
CA THR A 90 0.02 -4.59 -19.90
C THR A 90 -0.64 -4.52 -21.27
N ASN A 91 0.14 -4.27 -22.30
CA ASN A 91 -0.24 -4.40 -23.69
C ASN A 91 0.39 -5.66 -24.27
N GLU A 92 -0.02 -6.09 -25.47
CA GLU A 92 0.46 -7.33 -26.09
C GLU A 92 1.99 -7.40 -26.19
N ASP A 93 2.66 -6.27 -26.48
CA ASP A 93 4.10 -6.19 -26.69
C ASP A 93 4.86 -5.38 -25.64
N ASP A 94 4.17 -4.69 -24.73
CA ASP A 94 4.83 -3.81 -23.75
C ASP A 94 4.23 -3.96 -22.35
N LYS A 95 5.12 -4.14 -21.38
CA LYS A 95 4.78 -4.18 -19.96
C LYS A 95 5.38 -2.97 -19.27
N SER A 96 4.54 -2.19 -18.66
CA SER A 96 4.95 -0.99 -17.94
C SER A 96 4.15 -0.83 -16.66
N ILE A 97 4.58 0.09 -15.80
CA ILE A 97 3.85 0.48 -14.60
C ILE A 97 3.57 1.97 -14.62
N LEU A 98 2.43 2.36 -14.10
CA LEU A 98 2.16 3.73 -13.71
C LEU A 98 2.67 3.95 -12.32
N CYS A 99 3.54 4.93 -12.11
CA CYS A 99 4.13 5.23 -10.81
C CYS A 99 4.07 6.72 -10.48
N LEU A 100 4.23 7.04 -9.21
CA LEU A 100 4.24 8.39 -8.67
C LEU A 100 5.43 8.57 -7.73
N ASP A 101 6.24 9.60 -7.94
CA ASP A 101 7.27 10.01 -7.01
C ASP A 101 6.73 11.10 -6.07
N ALA A 102 6.39 10.72 -4.85
CA ALA A 102 5.87 11.64 -3.84
C ALA A 102 6.96 12.57 -3.25
N GLY A 103 8.22 12.30 -3.50
CA GLY A 103 9.35 13.10 -3.00
C GLY A 103 9.56 14.43 -3.73
N ILE A 104 9.02 14.56 -4.95
CA ILE A 104 9.14 15.80 -5.75
C ILE A 104 8.07 16.82 -5.40
N SER A 105 8.32 18.08 -5.74
CA SER A 105 7.43 19.21 -5.36
C SER A 105 6.07 19.19 -6.05
N ASN A 106 5.96 18.61 -7.24
CA ASN A 106 4.71 18.49 -7.99
C ASN A 106 4.59 17.08 -8.56
N PRO A 107 4.18 16.11 -7.71
CA PRO A 107 4.14 14.72 -8.12
C PRO A 107 3.07 14.49 -9.19
N LYS A 108 3.48 13.96 -10.33
CA LYS A 108 2.59 13.52 -11.41
C LYS A 108 2.80 12.05 -11.70
N PRO A 109 1.73 11.29 -11.99
CA PRO A 109 1.87 9.93 -12.44
C PRO A 109 2.70 9.84 -13.73
N GLN A 110 3.64 8.90 -13.76
CA GLN A 110 4.52 8.63 -14.89
C GLN A 110 4.45 7.16 -15.24
N GLN A 111 4.47 6.86 -16.52
CA GLN A 111 4.58 5.50 -17.01
C GLN A 111 6.06 5.15 -17.23
N ILE A 112 6.47 4.02 -16.66
CA ILE A 112 7.83 3.50 -16.76
C ILE A 112 7.76 2.08 -17.30
N SER A 113 8.57 1.75 -18.33
CA SER A 113 8.67 0.37 -18.81
C SER A 113 9.34 -0.53 -17.76
N LEU A 114 9.07 -1.84 -17.81
CA LEU A 114 9.73 -2.77 -16.89
C LEU A 114 11.24 -2.81 -17.11
N GLU A 115 11.69 -2.65 -18.34
CA GLU A 115 13.12 -2.60 -18.64
C GLU A 115 13.82 -1.41 -17.96
N GLU A 116 13.20 -0.22 -18.03
CA GLU A 116 13.69 0.98 -17.36
C GLU A 116 13.64 0.83 -15.83
N LEU A 117 12.53 0.28 -15.32
CA LEU A 117 12.39 -0.01 -13.90
C LEU A 117 13.50 -0.95 -13.41
N GLY A 118 13.79 -2.03 -14.13
CA GLY A 118 14.82 -3.00 -13.78
C GLY A 118 16.24 -2.43 -13.67
N LYS A 119 16.53 -1.36 -14.40
CA LYS A 119 17.82 -0.64 -14.27
C LYS A 119 17.92 0.10 -12.94
N GLY A 120 16.84 0.66 -12.45
CA GLY A 120 16.79 1.50 -11.24
C GLY A 120 16.23 0.81 -9.98
N TRP A 121 15.71 -0.41 -10.08
CA TRP A 121 15.07 -1.14 -9.01
C TRP A 121 15.69 -2.53 -8.81
N ASP A 122 15.86 -2.95 -7.57
CA ASP A 122 16.48 -4.24 -7.20
C ASP A 122 15.50 -5.26 -6.62
N GLY A 123 14.20 -5.01 -6.80
CA GLY A 123 13.12 -5.81 -6.23
C GLY A 123 12.62 -5.36 -4.86
N SER A 124 13.28 -4.39 -4.23
CA SER A 124 12.93 -3.91 -2.89
C SER A 124 11.57 -3.22 -2.85
N ILE A 125 10.67 -3.72 -2.02
CA ILE A 125 9.28 -3.27 -1.94
C ILE A 125 8.77 -3.26 -0.50
N LEU A 126 7.88 -2.33 -0.20
CA LEU A 126 7.06 -2.33 0.99
C LEU A 126 5.64 -2.74 0.64
N LEU A 127 5.26 -3.94 1.02
CA LEU A 127 3.90 -4.45 0.89
C LEU A 127 3.02 -3.89 1.99
N LEU A 128 1.93 -3.22 1.63
CA LEU A 128 0.99 -2.60 2.56
C LEU A 128 -0.42 -3.15 2.37
N LYS A 129 -1.09 -3.42 3.50
CA LYS A 129 -2.52 -3.79 3.56
C LYS A 129 -3.15 -3.12 4.76
N ALA A 130 -4.41 -2.71 4.66
CA ALA A 130 -5.18 -2.35 5.84
C ALA A 130 -5.35 -3.58 6.74
N LYS A 131 -5.21 -3.41 8.05
CA LYS A 131 -5.73 -4.41 8.99
C LYS A 131 -7.24 -4.39 8.85
N LEU A 132 -7.86 -5.52 8.54
CA LEU A 132 -9.29 -5.65 8.68
C LEU A 132 -9.62 -5.38 10.15
N LYS A 133 -10.26 -4.27 10.46
CA LYS A 133 -10.97 -4.12 11.73
C LYS A 133 -12.12 -5.09 11.65
N ILE A 134 -11.92 -6.29 12.15
CA ILE A 134 -13.04 -7.11 12.58
C ILE A 134 -13.64 -6.27 13.69
N PHE A 135 -14.88 -5.81 13.47
CA PHE A 135 -15.62 -5.15 14.51
C PHE A 135 -15.82 -6.16 15.65
N GLU A 136 -14.93 -6.13 16.63
CA GLU A 136 -15.08 -6.90 17.88
C GLU A 136 -16.26 -6.39 18.73
N GLU A 137 -16.97 -5.38 18.24
CA GLU A 137 -18.17 -4.82 18.89
C GLU A 137 -19.50 -5.22 18.26
N THR A 138 -19.56 -6.28 17.50
CA THR A 138 -20.87 -6.88 17.29
C THR A 138 -21.07 -7.90 18.40
N SER A 139 -21.83 -7.48 19.44
CA SER A 139 -22.38 -8.39 20.42
C SER A 139 -22.80 -9.69 19.72
N GLU A 140 -22.43 -10.84 20.29
CA GLU A 140 -22.72 -12.19 19.79
C GLU A 140 -24.16 -12.38 19.28
N LEU A 141 -25.08 -11.57 19.76
CA LEU A 141 -26.48 -11.48 19.36
C LEU A 141 -26.74 -11.05 17.90
N LYS A 142 -25.88 -10.21 17.30
CA LYS A 142 -26.10 -9.73 15.92
C LYS A 142 -25.59 -10.68 14.84
N ILE A 143 -24.54 -11.43 15.11
CA ILE A 143 -24.00 -12.41 14.18
C ILE A 143 -24.94 -13.63 14.06
N GLY A 144 -25.48 -14.10 15.17
CA GLY A 144 -26.45 -15.20 15.19
C GLY A 144 -27.72 -14.89 14.41
N TRP A 145 -28.21 -13.63 14.48
CA TRP A 145 -29.38 -13.19 13.73
C TRP A 145 -29.09 -13.08 12.22
N LEU A 146 -27.93 -12.51 11.84
CA LEU A 146 -27.55 -12.39 10.44
C LEU A 146 -27.32 -13.77 9.77
N ILE A 147 -26.74 -14.72 10.48
CA ILE A 147 -26.58 -16.09 10.01
C ILE A 147 -27.92 -16.81 9.89
N GLY A 148 -28.82 -16.62 10.85
CA GLY A 148 -30.15 -17.24 10.83
C GLY A 148 -31.01 -16.76 9.66
N GLU A 149 -30.92 -15.48 9.28
CA GLU A 149 -31.68 -14.90 8.18
C GLU A 149 -31.06 -15.20 6.80
N SER A 150 -29.73 -15.31 6.72
CA SER A 150 -29.00 -15.70 5.49
C SER A 150 -29.28 -17.15 5.07
N PHE A 151 -29.52 -18.06 6.01
CA PHE A 151 -29.91 -19.43 5.71
C PHE A 151 -31.36 -19.57 5.24
N ARG A 152 -32.20 -18.58 5.51
CA ARG A 152 -33.59 -18.57 5.07
C ARG A 152 -33.77 -18.18 3.61
N ASN A 153 -32.76 -17.48 3.03
CA ASN A 153 -32.79 -16.99 1.66
C ASN A 153 -31.54 -17.48 0.90
N LYS A 154 -31.64 -18.70 0.32
CA LYS A 154 -30.52 -19.36 -0.41
C LYS A 154 -29.91 -18.52 -1.56
N SER A 155 -30.62 -17.51 -2.05
CA SER A 155 -30.13 -16.64 -3.13
C SER A 155 -29.16 -15.54 -2.66
N VAL A 156 -29.17 -15.18 -1.38
CA VAL A 156 -28.31 -14.12 -0.83
C VAL A 156 -26.92 -14.67 -0.47
N VAL A 157 -26.81 -15.95 -0.10
CA VAL A 157 -25.54 -16.60 0.26
C VAL A 157 -24.59 -16.71 -0.93
N VAL A 158 -25.13 -16.86 -2.15
CA VAL A 158 -24.32 -16.98 -3.38
C VAL A 158 -23.70 -15.63 -3.78
N GLN A 159 -24.32 -14.50 -3.46
CA GLN A 159 -23.79 -13.19 -3.79
C GLN A 159 -22.67 -12.70 -2.86
N VAL A 160 -22.61 -13.18 -1.62
CA VAL A 160 -21.57 -12.77 -0.64
C VAL A 160 -20.26 -13.55 -0.86
N VAL A 161 -20.31 -14.72 -1.51
CA VAL A 161 -19.11 -15.55 -1.77
C VAL A 161 -18.38 -15.16 -3.07
N ILE A 162 -19.00 -14.37 -3.97
CA ILE A 162 -18.45 -13.99 -5.28
C ILE A 162 -17.82 -12.58 -5.26
N VAL A 163 -17.82 -11.88 -4.15
CA VAL A 163 -17.16 -10.58 -3.99
C VAL A 163 -15.79 -10.77 -3.30
#